data_10dee4e01d9e39b4573a9c39a75b890b
#
_entry.id   10dee4e01d9e39b4573a9c39a75b890b
#
_cell.length_a   1.000
_cell.length_b   1.000
_cell.length_c   1.000
_cell.angle_alpha   90.00
_cell.angle_beta   90.00
_cell.angle_gamma   90.00
#
_symmetry.space_group_name_H-M   'P 1'
#
loop_
_entity.id
_entity.type
_entity.pdbx_description
1 polymer ?
#
loop_
_entity_poly.entity_id
_entity_poly.type
_entity_poly.pdbx_seq_one_letter_code
_entity_poly.pdbx_strand_id
1 'polypeptide(L)'
;LDSFLQKQMWRESGSTGFTSAQSDFMAQLDTLFGVPGSNSTLSARFDDFTKSLKSLQTDPGSTANRSTVIAAAKRLASGLADLSNGIQSLRSGAEQAISDATADANDALKSIAELNGRIANSSGNPDPSLIDLRDGALRKLSGLLPLSVTMSADGTANVSTTNGIFLVDPAGAKSLSFDSHGTLNAASVYDVNASTRSVGTVTLNNAGSGTVDLIASGALKLGRLGGLIDLRDHLLVKAQAQIDDVAAGLSSALSDTNVTSTSVTGGYDLDVSGLQSGNAIALSYVDSAGLSHKVSIIRVEDASKLPLSNGATADPNDEVIGVSFAGGV
;
A
#
# COMPACT_ATOMS: atom_id res chain seq x y z
N LEU A 1 16.50 15.13 -34.27
CA LEU A 1 16.63 15.56 -32.87
C LEU A 1 17.91 14.95 -32.28
N ASP A 2 18.61 15.72 -31.44
CA ASP A 2 19.77 15.25 -30.71
C ASP A 2 19.37 14.07 -29.81
N SER A 3 20.08 12.96 -29.93
CA SER A 3 19.84 11.72 -29.16
C SER A 3 19.90 11.94 -27.64
N PHE A 4 20.67 12.91 -27.19
CA PHE A 4 20.76 13.33 -25.80
C PHE A 4 19.43 13.97 -25.34
N LEU A 5 18.89 14.88 -26.13
CA LEU A 5 17.62 15.55 -25.85
C LEU A 5 16.44 14.55 -25.83
N GLN A 6 16.43 13.57 -26.75
CA GLN A 6 15.41 12.52 -26.74
C GLN A 6 15.46 11.68 -25.47
N LYS A 7 16.65 11.27 -25.01
CA LYS A 7 16.80 10.52 -23.74
C LYS A 7 16.33 11.32 -22.53
N GLN A 8 16.61 12.62 -22.52
CA GLN A 8 16.15 13.51 -21.45
C GLN A 8 14.61 13.66 -21.47
N MET A 9 14.01 13.80 -22.63
CA MET A 9 12.54 13.84 -22.78
C MET A 9 11.86 12.57 -22.28
N TRP A 10 12.40 11.39 -22.58
CA TRP A 10 11.84 10.12 -22.08
C TRP A 10 11.95 10.01 -20.56
N ARG A 11 13.08 10.45 -19.98
CA ARG A 11 13.24 10.47 -18.52
C ARG A 11 12.24 11.41 -17.85
N GLU A 12 12.06 12.60 -18.42
CA GLU A 12 11.12 13.61 -17.92
C GLU A 12 9.66 13.11 -18.05
N SER A 13 9.30 12.50 -19.18
CA SER A 13 8.02 11.81 -19.34
C SER A 13 7.77 10.77 -18.26
N GLY A 14 8.78 9.97 -17.92
CA GLY A 14 8.67 8.98 -16.85
C GLY A 14 8.47 9.62 -15.47
N SER A 15 9.20 10.69 -15.17
CA SER A 15 9.04 11.46 -13.93
C SER A 15 7.64 12.07 -13.82
N THR A 16 7.17 12.69 -14.90
CA THR A 16 5.82 13.27 -14.99
C THR A 16 4.74 12.19 -14.83
N GLY A 17 4.90 11.04 -15.48
CA GLY A 17 3.96 9.91 -15.35
C GLY A 17 3.84 9.40 -13.91
N PHE A 18 4.98 9.31 -13.20
CA PHE A 18 5.03 8.91 -11.80
C PHE A 18 4.30 9.92 -10.89
N THR A 19 4.66 11.18 -10.97
CA THR A 19 4.10 12.23 -10.10
C THR A 19 2.62 12.50 -10.38
N SER A 20 2.19 12.46 -11.66
CA SER A 20 0.78 12.62 -12.02
C SER A 20 -0.07 11.49 -11.43
N ALA A 21 0.38 10.22 -11.57
CA ALA A 21 -0.33 9.09 -10.99
C ALA A 21 -0.51 9.22 -9.48
N GLN A 22 0.53 9.65 -8.75
CA GLN A 22 0.43 9.88 -7.31
C GLN A 22 -0.49 11.06 -6.98
N SER A 23 -0.36 12.19 -7.69
CA SER A 23 -1.16 13.39 -7.44
C SER A 23 -2.66 13.13 -7.57
N ASP A 24 -3.08 12.39 -8.59
CA ASP A 24 -4.49 12.06 -8.84
C ASP A 24 -5.13 11.30 -7.67
N PHE A 25 -4.40 10.35 -7.10
CA PHE A 25 -4.88 9.56 -5.96
C PHE A 25 -4.73 10.29 -4.63
N MET A 26 -3.68 11.09 -4.44
CA MET A 26 -3.51 11.90 -3.24
C MET A 26 -4.62 12.94 -3.11
N ALA A 27 -5.08 13.54 -4.22
CA ALA A 27 -6.25 14.42 -4.22
C ALA A 27 -7.54 13.71 -3.77
N GLN A 28 -7.71 12.43 -4.16
CA GLN A 28 -8.82 11.61 -3.70
C GLN A 28 -8.69 11.27 -2.21
N LEU A 29 -7.48 10.96 -1.74
CA LEU A 29 -7.18 10.72 -0.33
C LEU A 29 -7.47 11.96 0.51
N ASP A 30 -7.06 13.15 0.07
CA ASP A 30 -7.36 14.42 0.73
C ASP A 30 -8.87 14.66 0.84
N THR A 31 -9.60 14.34 -0.23
CA THR A 31 -11.07 14.42 -0.24
C THR A 31 -11.70 13.46 0.80
N LEU A 32 -11.13 12.26 0.94
CA LEU A 32 -11.58 11.25 1.90
C LEU A 32 -11.38 11.73 3.35
N PHE A 33 -10.24 12.36 3.67
CA PHE A 33 -9.99 12.95 4.99
C PHE A 33 -10.83 14.19 5.27
N GLY A 34 -11.31 14.87 4.22
CA GLY A 34 -12.16 16.04 4.30
C GLY A 34 -11.40 17.35 4.54
N VAL A 35 -12.11 18.46 4.36
CA VAL A 35 -11.52 19.80 4.53
C VAL A 35 -11.27 20.08 6.01
N PRO A 36 -10.06 20.48 6.41
CA PRO A 36 -9.77 20.87 7.79
C PRO A 36 -10.77 21.91 8.32
N GLY A 37 -11.30 21.67 9.53
CA GLY A 37 -12.30 22.52 10.16
C GLY A 37 -13.76 22.23 9.78
N SER A 38 -14.03 21.28 8.87
CA SER A 38 -15.40 20.85 8.60
C SER A 38 -15.89 19.88 9.69
N ASN A 39 -17.21 19.85 9.91
CA ASN A 39 -17.84 18.97 10.93
C ASN A 39 -17.84 17.48 10.55
N SER A 40 -17.43 17.13 9.33
CA SER A 40 -17.38 15.75 8.85
C SER A 40 -16.04 15.06 9.09
N THR A 41 -15.01 15.81 9.47
CA THR A 41 -13.67 15.28 9.71
C THR A 41 -13.60 14.36 10.94
N LEU A 42 -12.63 13.45 10.96
CA LEU A 42 -12.36 12.60 12.12
C LEU A 42 -12.06 13.43 13.38
N SER A 43 -11.34 14.54 13.23
CA SER A 43 -11.04 15.48 14.32
C SER A 43 -12.32 16.08 14.92
N ALA A 44 -13.27 16.54 14.11
CA ALA A 44 -14.53 17.08 14.59
C ALA A 44 -15.37 16.01 15.32
N ARG A 45 -15.38 14.77 14.81
CA ARG A 45 -16.06 13.64 15.48
C ARG A 45 -15.41 13.30 16.83
N PHE A 46 -14.08 13.39 16.92
CA PHE A 46 -13.35 13.20 18.17
C PHE A 46 -13.64 14.31 19.17
N ASP A 47 -13.70 15.56 18.73
CA ASP A 47 -14.08 16.71 19.57
C ASP A 47 -15.50 16.57 20.11
N ASP A 48 -16.46 16.16 19.28
CA ASP A 48 -17.84 15.91 19.71
C ASP A 48 -17.92 14.78 20.75
N PHE A 49 -17.17 13.70 20.54
CA PHE A 49 -17.08 12.62 21.52
C PHE A 49 -16.50 13.11 22.85
N THR A 50 -15.41 13.87 22.83
CA THR A 50 -14.75 14.42 24.02
C THR A 50 -15.65 15.39 24.76
N LYS A 51 -16.39 16.26 24.04
CA LYS A 51 -17.40 17.16 24.63
C LYS A 51 -18.53 16.39 25.31
N SER A 52 -18.99 15.31 24.66
CA SER A 52 -20.05 14.47 25.25
C SER A 52 -19.62 13.76 26.54
N LEU A 53 -18.36 13.31 26.60
CA LEU A 53 -17.77 12.74 27.82
C LEU A 53 -17.69 13.76 28.95
N LYS A 54 -17.28 15.02 28.67
CA LYS A 54 -17.28 16.11 29.66
C LYS A 54 -18.66 16.40 30.20
N SER A 55 -19.68 16.41 29.33
CA SER A 55 -21.06 16.58 29.75
C SER A 55 -21.56 15.46 30.66
N LEU A 56 -21.18 14.20 30.35
CA LEU A 56 -21.50 13.06 31.21
C LEU A 56 -20.77 13.13 32.54
N GLN A 57 -19.51 13.59 32.55
CA GLN A 57 -18.73 13.78 33.79
C GLN A 57 -19.43 14.81 34.74
N THR A 58 -20.04 15.84 34.16
CA THR A 58 -20.75 16.86 34.94
C THR A 58 -22.07 16.36 35.54
N ASP A 59 -22.78 15.48 34.82
CA ASP A 59 -24.02 14.85 35.28
C ASP A 59 -24.04 13.36 34.92
N PRO A 60 -23.40 12.48 35.74
CA PRO A 60 -23.32 11.05 35.48
C PRO A 60 -24.67 10.31 35.57
N GLY A 61 -25.64 10.89 36.24
CA GLY A 61 -27.02 10.36 36.40
C GLY A 61 -27.87 10.49 35.13
N SER A 62 -27.52 11.43 34.24
CA SER A 62 -28.33 11.74 33.07
C SER A 62 -28.30 10.61 32.03
N THR A 63 -29.48 10.02 31.79
CA THR A 63 -29.64 9.02 30.69
C THR A 63 -29.46 9.65 29.32
N ALA A 64 -29.82 10.96 29.18
CA ALA A 64 -29.65 11.71 27.94
C ALA A 64 -28.15 11.88 27.60
N ASN A 65 -27.30 12.25 28.60
CA ASN A 65 -25.88 12.40 28.43
C ASN A 65 -25.22 11.03 28.07
N ARG A 66 -25.64 9.94 28.72
CA ARG A 66 -25.15 8.58 28.35
C ARG A 66 -25.48 8.21 26.92
N SER A 67 -26.72 8.47 26.49
CA SER A 67 -27.14 8.23 25.10
C SER A 67 -26.34 9.07 24.10
N THR A 68 -26.04 10.32 24.46
CA THR A 68 -25.22 11.22 23.62
C THR A 68 -23.80 10.73 23.47
N VAL A 69 -23.16 10.26 24.55
CA VAL A 69 -21.81 9.67 24.51
C VAL A 69 -21.79 8.43 23.60
N ILE A 70 -22.75 7.51 23.78
CA ILE A 70 -22.82 6.30 22.94
C ILE A 70 -23.00 6.66 21.46
N ALA A 71 -23.86 7.64 21.16
CA ALA A 71 -24.08 8.10 19.79
C ALA A 71 -22.82 8.75 19.19
N ALA A 72 -22.10 9.56 19.98
CA ALA A 72 -20.84 10.18 19.55
C ALA A 72 -19.72 9.14 19.33
N ALA A 73 -19.59 8.15 20.23
CA ALA A 73 -18.65 7.04 20.08
C ALA A 73 -18.93 6.22 18.81
N LYS A 74 -20.20 5.91 18.54
CA LYS A 74 -20.59 5.19 17.31
C LYS A 74 -20.24 5.98 16.06
N ARG A 75 -20.50 7.31 16.04
CA ARG A 75 -20.13 8.17 14.91
C ARG A 75 -18.61 8.22 14.68
N LEU A 76 -17.84 8.27 15.76
CA LEU A 76 -16.38 8.24 15.69
C LEU A 76 -15.87 6.90 15.13
N ALA A 77 -16.37 5.78 15.65
CA ALA A 77 -16.02 4.44 15.17
C ALA A 77 -16.42 4.23 13.69
N SER A 78 -17.62 4.65 13.29
CA SER A 78 -18.03 4.63 11.88
C SER A 78 -17.11 5.49 11.02
N GLY A 79 -16.69 6.67 11.51
CA GLY A 79 -15.76 7.53 10.78
C GLY A 79 -14.40 6.88 10.50
N LEU A 80 -13.87 6.17 11.49
CA LEU A 80 -12.63 5.38 11.30
C LEU A 80 -12.82 4.25 10.28
N ALA A 81 -13.93 3.53 10.37
CA ALA A 81 -14.26 2.46 9.42
C ALA A 81 -14.45 3.00 7.99
N ASP A 82 -15.13 4.15 7.83
CA ASP A 82 -15.34 4.79 6.53
C ASP A 82 -14.00 5.21 5.90
N LEU A 83 -13.07 5.78 6.69
CA LEU A 83 -11.73 6.15 6.23
C LEU A 83 -10.93 4.91 5.80
N SER A 84 -10.91 3.86 6.62
CA SER A 84 -10.23 2.61 6.30
C SER A 84 -10.78 1.99 5.01
N ASN A 85 -12.11 1.88 4.88
CA ASN A 85 -12.75 1.36 3.66
C ASN A 85 -12.44 2.23 2.43
N GLY A 86 -12.42 3.56 2.59
CA GLY A 86 -12.05 4.49 1.54
C GLY A 86 -10.61 4.29 1.06
N ILE A 87 -9.66 4.12 1.98
CA ILE A 87 -8.26 3.82 1.67
C ILE A 87 -8.15 2.49 0.91
N GLN A 88 -8.86 1.43 1.34
CA GLN A 88 -8.83 0.15 0.62
C GLN A 88 -9.50 0.25 -0.77
N SER A 89 -10.51 1.09 -0.93
CA SER A 89 -11.10 1.39 -2.24
C SER A 89 -10.09 2.10 -3.16
N LEU A 90 -9.31 3.06 -2.65
CA LEU A 90 -8.23 3.70 -3.40
C LEU A 90 -7.13 2.71 -3.79
N ARG A 91 -6.77 1.78 -2.89
CA ARG A 91 -5.79 0.72 -3.20
C ARG A 91 -6.28 -0.21 -4.30
N SER A 92 -7.55 -0.60 -4.25
CA SER A 92 -8.17 -1.41 -5.31
C SER A 92 -8.28 -0.64 -6.63
N GLY A 93 -8.53 0.66 -6.57
CA GLY A 93 -8.49 1.55 -7.74
C GLY A 93 -7.08 1.66 -8.36
N ALA A 94 -6.04 1.73 -7.52
CA ALA A 94 -4.65 1.70 -7.99
C ALA A 94 -4.30 0.36 -8.64
N GLU A 95 -4.77 -0.77 -8.09
CA GLU A 95 -4.64 -2.10 -8.68
C GLU A 95 -5.24 -2.15 -10.09
N GLN A 96 -6.46 -1.62 -10.28
CA GLN A 96 -7.09 -1.53 -11.59
C GLN A 96 -6.31 -0.61 -12.53
N ALA A 97 -5.85 0.54 -12.06
CA ALA A 97 -5.07 1.48 -12.86
C ALA A 97 -3.70 0.90 -13.30
N ILE A 98 -3.10 0.01 -12.52
CA ILE A 98 -1.90 -0.75 -12.91
C ILE A 98 -2.24 -1.71 -14.05
N SER A 99 -3.38 -2.40 -13.98
CA SER A 99 -3.86 -3.27 -15.07
C SER A 99 -4.03 -2.50 -16.38
N ASP A 100 -4.71 -1.35 -16.33
CA ASP A 100 -4.96 -0.50 -17.50
C ASP A 100 -3.65 0.06 -18.07
N ALA A 101 -2.74 0.54 -17.21
CA ALA A 101 -1.43 1.03 -17.64
C ALA A 101 -0.55 -0.08 -18.24
N THR A 102 -0.69 -1.33 -17.77
CA THR A 102 -0.01 -2.49 -18.34
C THR A 102 -0.55 -2.81 -19.75
N ALA A 103 -1.86 -2.72 -19.97
CA ALA A 103 -2.47 -2.86 -21.29
C ALA A 103 -1.99 -1.77 -22.24
N ASP A 104 -2.01 -0.50 -21.80
CA ASP A 104 -1.48 0.63 -22.57
C ASP A 104 0.01 0.47 -22.95
N ALA A 105 0.81 -0.09 -22.04
CA ALA A 105 2.21 -0.38 -22.32
C ALA A 105 2.36 -1.47 -23.40
N ASN A 106 1.55 -2.53 -23.34
CA ASN A 106 1.54 -3.57 -24.38
C ASN A 106 1.18 -3.01 -25.76
N ASP A 107 0.18 -2.13 -25.85
CA ASP A 107 -0.22 -1.48 -27.11
C ASP A 107 0.92 -0.62 -27.67
N ALA A 108 1.61 0.12 -26.82
CA ALA A 108 2.77 0.91 -27.22
C ALA A 108 3.95 0.02 -27.68
N LEU A 109 4.25 -1.06 -26.95
CA LEU A 109 5.29 -2.03 -27.32
C LEU A 109 5.01 -2.68 -28.66
N LYS A 110 3.78 -3.12 -28.89
CA LYS A 110 3.34 -3.70 -30.17
C LYS A 110 3.49 -2.69 -31.31
N SER A 111 3.02 -1.45 -31.11
CA SER A 111 3.13 -0.39 -32.11
C SER A 111 4.59 -0.10 -32.45
N ILE A 112 5.50 -0.05 -31.48
CA ILE A 112 6.94 0.15 -31.73
C ILE A 112 7.51 -0.98 -32.56
N ALA A 113 7.19 -2.26 -32.24
CA ALA A 113 7.70 -3.41 -32.98
C ALA A 113 7.18 -3.45 -34.43
N GLU A 114 5.88 -3.16 -34.65
CA GLU A 114 5.28 -3.07 -36.00
C GLU A 114 5.93 -1.96 -36.84
N LEU A 115 6.14 -0.78 -36.24
CA LEU A 115 6.79 0.35 -36.92
C LEU A 115 8.28 0.04 -37.20
N ASN A 116 8.98 -0.59 -36.28
CA ASN A 116 10.35 -1.10 -36.51
C ASN A 116 10.40 -2.02 -37.75
N GLY A 117 9.48 -2.98 -37.85
CA GLY A 117 9.41 -3.88 -39.00
C GLY A 117 9.21 -3.12 -40.34
N ARG A 118 8.34 -2.11 -40.35
CA ARG A 118 8.12 -1.26 -41.52
C ARG A 118 9.34 -0.40 -41.88
N ILE A 119 10.01 0.15 -40.88
CA ILE A 119 11.25 0.94 -41.03
C ILE A 119 12.37 0.07 -41.60
N ALA A 120 12.60 -1.13 -41.05
CA ALA A 120 13.60 -2.06 -41.54
C ALA A 120 13.39 -2.47 -43.00
N ASN A 121 12.12 -2.65 -43.42
CA ASN A 121 11.76 -3.03 -44.76
C ASN A 121 11.83 -1.88 -45.82
N SER A 122 12.12 -0.65 -45.39
CA SER A 122 12.18 0.52 -46.29
C SER A 122 13.52 0.72 -47.01
N SER A 123 14.41 -0.30 -47.01
CA SER A 123 15.66 -0.33 -47.78
C SER A 123 16.57 0.89 -47.55
N GLY A 124 16.65 1.36 -46.29
CA GLY A 124 17.55 2.46 -45.89
C GLY A 124 17.02 3.88 -46.09
N ASN A 125 15.81 4.03 -46.60
CA ASN A 125 15.12 5.35 -46.72
C ASN A 125 13.70 5.29 -46.14
N PRO A 126 13.55 5.18 -44.82
CA PRO A 126 12.24 5.08 -44.19
C PRO A 126 11.45 6.38 -44.35
N ASP A 127 10.13 6.26 -44.57
CA ASP A 127 9.24 7.39 -44.54
C ASP A 127 9.33 8.13 -43.19
N PRO A 128 9.61 9.45 -43.18
CA PRO A 128 9.70 10.22 -41.95
C PRO A 128 8.46 10.08 -41.05
N SER A 129 7.29 9.85 -41.61
CA SER A 129 6.05 9.65 -40.87
C SER A 129 6.08 8.38 -40.01
N LEU A 130 6.78 7.32 -40.45
CA LEU A 130 6.94 6.09 -39.65
C LEU A 130 7.84 6.33 -38.43
N ILE A 131 8.88 7.16 -38.60
CA ILE A 131 9.78 7.56 -37.52
C ILE A 131 9.02 8.39 -36.50
N ASP A 132 8.23 9.36 -36.94
CA ASP A 132 7.42 10.22 -36.07
C ASP A 132 6.38 9.41 -35.27
N LEU A 133 5.70 8.45 -35.91
CA LEU A 133 4.75 7.55 -35.24
C LEU A 133 5.44 6.68 -34.20
N ARG A 134 6.62 6.11 -34.52
CA ARG A 134 7.41 5.32 -33.55
C ARG A 134 7.84 6.17 -32.37
N ASP A 135 8.33 7.37 -32.61
CA ASP A 135 8.78 8.29 -31.55
C ASP A 135 7.61 8.74 -30.68
N GLY A 136 6.40 8.84 -31.26
CA GLY A 136 5.14 9.01 -30.51
C GLY A 136 4.84 7.84 -29.58
N ALA A 137 4.97 6.60 -30.10
CA ALA A 137 4.76 5.39 -29.29
C ALA A 137 5.83 5.24 -28.19
N LEU A 138 7.10 5.56 -28.47
CA LEU A 138 8.18 5.61 -27.48
C LEU A 138 7.90 6.64 -26.37
N ARG A 139 7.36 7.81 -26.73
CA ARG A 139 6.98 8.83 -25.76
C ARG A 139 5.81 8.35 -24.88
N LYS A 140 4.77 7.72 -25.47
CA LYS A 140 3.68 7.12 -24.70
C LYS A 140 4.23 6.08 -23.71
N LEU A 141 5.07 5.17 -24.17
CA LEU A 141 5.66 4.11 -23.35
C LEU A 141 6.55 4.68 -22.23
N SER A 142 7.35 5.73 -22.51
CA SER A 142 8.24 6.36 -21.51
C SER A 142 7.47 7.03 -20.36
N GLY A 143 6.23 7.48 -20.60
CA GLY A 143 5.34 7.96 -19.55
C GLY A 143 4.78 6.84 -18.67
N LEU A 144 4.74 5.60 -19.18
CA LEU A 144 4.19 4.44 -18.46
C LEU A 144 5.25 3.72 -17.63
N LEU A 145 6.47 3.57 -18.14
CA LEU A 145 7.58 2.91 -17.46
C LEU A 145 8.95 3.49 -17.88
N PRO A 146 9.99 3.37 -17.04
CA PRO A 146 11.30 3.92 -17.36
C PRO A 146 11.99 3.13 -18.47
N LEU A 147 12.47 3.84 -19.50
CA LEU A 147 13.04 3.25 -20.70
C LEU A 147 14.51 3.59 -20.92
N SER A 148 15.19 2.66 -21.59
CA SER A 148 16.43 2.88 -22.31
C SER A 148 16.21 2.47 -23.78
N VAL A 149 16.45 3.41 -24.69
CA VAL A 149 16.25 3.18 -26.14
C VAL A 149 17.59 3.29 -26.86
N THR A 150 17.90 2.31 -27.71
CA THR A 150 19.08 2.28 -28.56
C THR A 150 18.64 2.13 -30.01
N MET A 151 19.10 3.04 -30.86
CA MET A 151 18.83 2.98 -32.30
C MET A 151 19.87 2.08 -32.99
N SER A 152 19.41 1.16 -33.81
CA SER A 152 20.23 0.31 -34.67
C SER A 152 20.60 1.04 -35.97
N ALA A 153 21.59 0.50 -36.71
CA ALA A 153 22.07 1.08 -37.96
C ALA A 153 20.98 1.09 -39.07
N ASP A 154 20.02 0.17 -38.99
CA ASP A 154 18.87 0.06 -39.90
C ASP A 154 17.71 1.02 -39.53
N GLY A 155 17.92 1.88 -38.53
CA GLY A 155 16.91 2.84 -38.06
C GLY A 155 15.89 2.25 -37.08
N THR A 156 15.97 0.98 -36.71
CA THR A 156 15.07 0.37 -35.72
C THR A 156 15.43 0.77 -34.29
N ALA A 157 14.45 0.77 -33.39
CA ALA A 157 14.62 1.08 -31.98
C ALA A 157 14.57 -0.19 -31.14
N ASN A 158 15.66 -0.50 -30.43
CA ASN A 158 15.65 -1.49 -29.36
C ASN A 158 15.29 -0.82 -28.05
N VAL A 159 14.30 -1.37 -27.36
CA VAL A 159 13.76 -0.80 -26.11
C VAL A 159 14.00 -1.76 -24.97
N SER A 160 14.60 -1.27 -23.91
CA SER A 160 14.75 -1.99 -22.64
C SER A 160 14.30 -1.11 -21.46
N THR A 161 14.09 -1.75 -20.32
CA THR A 161 13.99 -1.02 -19.06
C THR A 161 15.37 -0.44 -18.68
N THR A 162 15.41 0.49 -17.73
CA THR A 162 16.68 1.11 -17.28
C THR A 162 17.65 0.11 -16.62
N ASN A 163 17.15 -1.03 -16.14
CA ASN A 163 17.96 -2.12 -15.61
C ASN A 163 18.30 -3.21 -16.66
N GLY A 164 18.06 -2.94 -17.96
CA GLY A 164 18.52 -3.76 -19.06
C GLY A 164 17.61 -4.91 -19.50
N ILE A 165 16.38 -4.99 -19.00
CA ILE A 165 15.40 -5.99 -19.44
C ILE A 165 14.82 -5.56 -20.79
N PHE A 166 15.04 -6.34 -21.85
CA PHE A 166 14.54 -6.03 -23.20
C PHE A 166 13.02 -6.16 -23.26
N LEU A 167 12.38 -5.13 -23.84
CA LEU A 167 10.95 -5.02 -24.08
C LEU A 167 10.61 -5.13 -25.58
N VAL A 168 11.45 -4.51 -26.42
CA VAL A 168 11.40 -4.64 -27.88
C VAL A 168 12.81 -4.88 -28.37
N ASP A 169 13.01 -5.93 -29.15
CA ASP A 169 14.26 -6.31 -29.77
C ASP A 169 13.99 -6.74 -31.24
N PRO A 170 15.01 -7.15 -32.03
CA PRO A 170 14.79 -7.60 -33.41
C PRO A 170 13.83 -8.79 -33.56
N ALA A 171 13.58 -9.55 -32.48
CA ALA A 171 12.61 -10.64 -32.50
C ALA A 171 11.16 -10.15 -32.30
N GLY A 172 10.98 -8.89 -31.91
CA GLY A 172 9.67 -8.26 -31.74
C GLY A 172 9.44 -7.69 -30.35
N ALA A 173 8.17 -7.37 -30.05
CA ALA A 173 7.75 -6.93 -28.73
C ALA A 173 7.50 -8.10 -27.80
N LYS A 174 7.93 -7.97 -26.57
CA LYS A 174 7.53 -8.85 -25.48
C LYS A 174 6.25 -8.34 -24.83
N SER A 175 5.49 -9.26 -24.21
CA SER A 175 4.22 -8.90 -23.56
C SER A 175 4.39 -8.78 -22.06
N LEU A 176 3.73 -7.79 -21.49
CA LEU A 176 3.54 -7.62 -20.05
C LEU A 176 2.22 -8.28 -19.64
N SER A 177 2.21 -8.89 -18.47
CA SER A 177 0.99 -9.42 -17.84
C SER A 177 0.87 -8.85 -16.44
N PHE A 178 -0.36 -8.61 -16.01
CA PHE A 178 -0.67 -8.22 -14.65
C PHE A 178 -1.65 -9.22 -14.03
N ASP A 179 -1.30 -9.78 -12.86
CA ASP A 179 -2.11 -10.75 -12.13
C ASP A 179 -2.95 -10.06 -11.06
N SER A 180 -3.97 -9.31 -11.46
CA SER A 180 -4.83 -8.56 -10.52
C SER A 180 -5.47 -9.45 -9.47
N HIS A 181 -5.39 -9.02 -8.20
CA HIS A 181 -6.06 -9.67 -7.06
C HIS A 181 -7.45 -9.08 -6.75
N GLY A 182 -7.94 -8.14 -7.56
CA GLY A 182 -9.27 -7.56 -7.43
C GLY A 182 -9.41 -6.65 -6.20
N THR A 183 -10.28 -7.02 -5.25
CA THR A 183 -10.53 -6.23 -4.05
C THR A 183 -9.44 -6.44 -3.01
N LEU A 184 -8.75 -5.37 -2.63
CA LEU A 184 -7.72 -5.38 -1.60
C LEU A 184 -8.33 -5.06 -0.21
N ASN A 185 -7.64 -5.50 0.82
CA ASN A 185 -7.95 -5.19 2.22
C ASN A 185 -6.69 -4.72 2.97
N ALA A 186 -6.84 -4.33 4.24
CA ALA A 186 -5.73 -3.78 5.02
C ALA A 186 -4.54 -4.75 5.16
N ALA A 187 -4.79 -6.07 5.15
CA ALA A 187 -3.74 -7.10 5.22
C ALA A 187 -3.12 -7.45 3.86
N SER A 188 -3.62 -6.88 2.76
CA SER A 188 -3.07 -7.13 1.43
C SER A 188 -1.71 -6.48 1.28
N VAL A 189 -0.67 -7.29 1.02
CA VAL A 189 0.72 -6.83 0.92
C VAL A 189 1.39 -7.37 -0.35
N TYR A 190 2.35 -6.60 -0.87
CA TYR A 190 3.27 -7.09 -1.88
C TYR A 190 4.37 -7.92 -1.21
N ASP A 191 4.63 -9.10 -1.77
CA ASP A 191 5.76 -9.95 -1.42
C ASP A 191 6.39 -10.48 -2.72
N VAL A 192 7.70 -10.62 -2.72
CA VAL A 192 8.45 -11.25 -3.83
C VAL A 192 8.04 -12.72 -3.99
N ASN A 193 7.74 -13.38 -2.87
CA ASN A 193 7.22 -14.74 -2.88
C ASN A 193 5.72 -14.74 -3.27
N ALA A 194 5.40 -15.40 -4.38
CA ALA A 194 4.04 -15.47 -4.91
C ALA A 194 3.03 -16.14 -3.96
N SER A 195 3.49 -17.00 -3.02
CA SER A 195 2.60 -17.69 -2.08
C SER A 195 2.12 -16.80 -0.92
N THR A 196 2.84 -15.73 -0.62
CA THR A 196 2.53 -14.77 0.44
C THR A 196 2.03 -13.43 -0.09
N ARG A 197 2.23 -13.19 -1.39
CA ARG A 197 1.75 -11.98 -2.08
C ARG A 197 0.23 -11.99 -2.22
N SER A 198 -0.40 -10.90 -1.84
CA SER A 198 -1.86 -10.70 -1.91
C SER A 198 -2.28 -9.45 -2.69
N VAL A 199 -1.36 -8.93 -3.52
CA VAL A 199 -1.60 -7.87 -4.52
C VAL A 199 -0.98 -8.28 -5.85
N GLY A 200 -1.44 -7.72 -6.96
CA GLY A 200 -0.94 -8.05 -8.29
C GLY A 200 0.50 -7.62 -8.53
N THR A 201 1.18 -8.35 -9.42
CA THR A 201 2.50 -7.97 -9.94
C THR A 201 2.49 -7.86 -11.45
N VAL A 202 3.41 -7.04 -11.98
CA VAL A 202 3.64 -6.92 -13.43
C VAL A 202 4.77 -7.86 -13.82
N THR A 203 4.47 -8.81 -14.68
CA THR A 203 5.44 -9.76 -15.20
C THR A 203 5.68 -9.57 -16.70
N LEU A 204 6.92 -9.75 -17.12
CA LEU A 204 7.31 -9.81 -18.53
C LEU A 204 7.36 -11.27 -18.97
N ASN A 205 6.62 -11.61 -20.02
CA ASN A 205 6.69 -12.92 -20.66
C ASN A 205 7.87 -12.96 -21.64
N ASN A 206 8.86 -13.78 -21.33
CA ASN A 206 10.03 -13.95 -22.16
C ASN A 206 9.94 -15.30 -22.88
N ALA A 207 9.60 -15.29 -24.17
CA ALA A 207 9.41 -16.51 -24.95
C ALA A 207 10.64 -17.45 -24.80
N GLY A 208 10.44 -18.61 -24.20
CA GLY A 208 11.48 -19.62 -24.02
C GLY A 208 12.37 -19.49 -22.77
N SER A 209 12.24 -18.42 -21.96
CA SER A 209 13.09 -18.16 -20.78
C SER A 209 12.30 -17.91 -19.48
N GLY A 210 10.99 -18.16 -19.48
CA GLY A 210 10.13 -17.93 -18.31
C GLY A 210 9.64 -16.49 -18.17
N THR A 211 9.07 -16.18 -17.02
CA THR A 211 8.55 -14.85 -16.67
C THR A 211 9.50 -14.09 -15.76
N VAL A 212 9.58 -12.78 -15.94
CA VAL A 212 10.36 -11.88 -15.07
C VAL A 212 9.41 -10.95 -14.35
N ASP A 213 9.42 -10.94 -13.02
CA ASP A 213 8.69 -9.98 -12.21
C ASP A 213 9.38 -8.61 -12.27
N LEU A 214 8.71 -7.62 -12.87
CA LEU A 214 9.27 -6.29 -13.08
C LEU A 214 9.24 -5.43 -11.80
N ILE A 215 8.37 -5.75 -10.84
CA ILE A 215 8.35 -5.08 -9.54
C ILE A 215 9.52 -5.60 -8.71
N ALA A 216 9.66 -6.91 -8.56
CA ALA A 216 10.77 -7.54 -7.83
C ALA A 216 12.14 -7.17 -8.40
N SER A 217 12.25 -7.06 -9.72
CA SER A 217 13.50 -6.65 -10.39
C SER A 217 13.85 -5.17 -10.21
N GLY A 218 12.94 -4.36 -9.66
CA GLY A 218 13.11 -2.91 -9.55
C GLY A 218 13.07 -2.16 -10.88
N ALA A 219 12.47 -2.75 -11.92
CA ALA A 219 12.36 -2.14 -13.24
C ALA A 219 11.30 -1.02 -13.31
N LEU A 220 10.33 -1.00 -12.39
CA LEU A 220 9.19 -0.07 -12.39
C LEU A 220 9.29 0.98 -11.28
N LYS A 221 10.43 1.72 -11.21
CA LYS A 221 10.65 2.77 -10.20
C LYS A 221 10.17 4.16 -10.64
N LEU A 222 9.87 4.35 -11.89
CA LEU A 222 9.38 5.60 -12.51
C LEU A 222 8.26 5.25 -13.49
N GLY A 223 7.71 6.28 -14.13
CA GLY A 223 6.54 6.14 -14.99
C GLY A 223 5.25 5.97 -14.19
N ARG A 224 4.14 6.00 -14.91
CA ARG A 224 2.80 5.82 -14.30
C ARG A 224 2.69 4.51 -13.52
N LEU A 225 3.24 3.40 -14.05
CA LEU A 225 3.26 2.11 -13.37
C LEU A 225 4.00 2.19 -12.03
N GLY A 226 5.20 2.79 -12.02
CA GLY A 226 5.96 2.98 -10.79
C GLY A 226 5.22 3.83 -9.75
N GLY A 227 4.59 4.92 -10.18
CA GLY A 227 3.80 5.79 -9.31
C GLY A 227 2.58 5.09 -8.69
N LEU A 228 1.86 4.29 -9.49
CA LEU A 228 0.70 3.51 -9.01
C LEU A 228 1.10 2.38 -8.05
N ILE A 229 2.22 1.70 -8.32
CA ILE A 229 2.76 0.66 -7.44
C ILE A 229 3.18 1.26 -6.10
N ASP A 230 3.94 2.35 -6.12
CA ASP A 230 4.37 3.04 -4.89
C ASP A 230 3.17 3.56 -4.08
N LEU A 231 2.16 4.08 -4.76
CA LEU A 231 0.90 4.49 -4.14
C LEU A 231 0.20 3.31 -3.45
N ARG A 232 0.00 2.19 -4.16
CA ARG A 232 -0.70 1.00 -3.66
C ARG A 232 0.03 0.34 -2.49
N ASP A 233 1.36 0.20 -2.60
CA ASP A 233 2.16 -0.64 -1.70
C ASP A 233 2.83 0.14 -0.56
N HIS A 234 2.94 1.47 -0.67
CA HIS A 234 3.60 2.29 0.34
C HIS A 234 2.73 3.44 0.84
N LEU A 235 2.29 4.37 -0.02
CA LEU A 235 1.62 5.59 0.44
C LEU A 235 0.27 5.30 1.09
N LEU A 236 -0.58 4.50 0.44
CA LEU A 236 -1.90 4.15 0.99
C LEU A 236 -1.80 3.15 2.15
N VAL A 237 -0.78 2.27 2.16
CA VAL A 237 -0.50 1.40 3.33
C VAL A 237 -0.10 2.25 4.53
N LYS A 238 0.73 3.27 4.34
CA LYS A 238 1.08 4.21 5.42
C LYS A 238 -0.13 5.00 5.93
N ALA A 239 -1.02 5.44 5.03
CA ALA A 239 -2.26 6.10 5.42
C ALA A 239 -3.16 5.17 6.25
N GLN A 240 -3.27 3.88 5.87
CA GLN A 240 -4.00 2.87 6.66
C GLN A 240 -3.37 2.71 8.05
N ALA A 241 -2.05 2.54 8.14
CA ALA A 241 -1.37 2.40 9.42
C ALA A 241 -1.63 3.59 10.36
N GLN A 242 -1.70 4.82 9.84
CA GLN A 242 -2.05 6.00 10.65
C GLN A 242 -3.48 5.93 11.22
N ILE A 243 -4.44 5.40 10.46
CA ILE A 243 -5.81 5.21 10.95
C ILE A 243 -5.85 4.09 11.99
N ASP A 244 -5.11 3.02 11.78
CA ASP A 244 -5.00 1.90 12.72
C ASP A 244 -4.35 2.35 14.04
N ASP A 245 -3.31 3.18 14.01
CA ASP A 245 -2.68 3.77 15.20
C ASP A 245 -3.67 4.64 16.00
N VAL A 246 -4.49 5.45 15.31
CA VAL A 246 -5.54 6.25 15.95
C VAL A 246 -6.59 5.36 16.59
N ALA A 247 -7.03 4.31 15.91
CA ALA A 247 -8.01 3.36 16.43
C ALA A 247 -7.47 2.60 17.65
N ALA A 248 -6.22 2.13 17.60
CA ALA A 248 -5.55 1.45 18.69
C ALA A 248 -5.38 2.38 19.91
N GLY A 249 -4.89 3.60 19.69
CA GLY A 249 -4.75 4.60 20.77
C GLY A 249 -6.07 4.95 21.44
N LEU A 250 -7.16 5.08 20.64
CA LEU A 250 -8.49 5.35 21.17
C LEU A 250 -9.03 4.15 21.96
N SER A 251 -8.83 2.93 21.46
CA SER A 251 -9.20 1.70 22.16
C SER A 251 -8.46 1.59 23.50
N SER A 252 -7.15 1.79 23.51
CA SER A 252 -6.32 1.78 24.71
C SER A 252 -6.80 2.84 25.73
N ALA A 253 -7.00 4.10 25.29
CA ALA A 253 -7.42 5.18 26.17
C ALA A 253 -8.80 4.98 26.80
N LEU A 254 -9.68 4.18 26.18
CA LEU A 254 -11.05 3.95 26.66
C LEU A 254 -11.23 2.61 27.39
N SER A 255 -10.37 1.63 27.15
CA SER A 255 -10.50 0.27 27.69
C SER A 255 -9.40 -0.12 28.68
N ASP A 256 -8.28 0.62 28.71
CA ASP A 256 -7.19 0.29 29.61
C ASP A 256 -7.60 0.51 31.06
N THR A 257 -7.44 -0.53 31.85
CA THR A 257 -7.61 -0.52 33.29
C THR A 257 -6.33 -0.99 33.95
N ASN A 258 -5.93 -0.34 35.06
CA ASN A 258 -4.83 -0.83 35.85
C ASN A 258 -5.29 -2.06 36.65
N VAL A 259 -4.70 -3.20 36.37
CA VAL A 259 -4.94 -4.43 37.12
C VAL A 259 -3.80 -4.60 38.12
N THR A 260 -4.16 -4.73 39.39
CA THR A 260 -3.17 -4.95 40.47
C THR A 260 -2.85 -6.45 40.57
N SER A 261 -1.60 -6.80 40.41
CA SER A 261 -1.10 -8.17 40.63
C SER A 261 -0.94 -8.47 42.12
N THR A 262 -1.12 -9.74 42.49
CA THR A 262 -0.81 -10.24 43.81
C THR A 262 0.53 -11.00 43.79
N SER A 263 1.46 -10.62 44.66
CA SER A 263 2.75 -11.31 44.78
C SER A 263 2.56 -12.71 45.32
N VAL A 264 3.10 -13.70 44.62
CA VAL A 264 3.11 -15.11 45.04
C VAL A 264 4.52 -15.67 44.98
N THR A 265 4.75 -16.85 45.59
CA THR A 265 6.07 -17.48 45.54
C THR A 265 6.47 -17.81 44.10
N GLY A 266 7.48 -17.12 43.61
CA GLY A 266 8.00 -17.33 42.23
C GLY A 266 7.38 -16.44 41.14
N GLY A 267 6.53 -15.45 41.49
CA GLY A 267 5.96 -14.55 40.49
C GLY A 267 4.84 -13.65 41.02
N TYR A 268 3.91 -13.37 40.13
CA TYR A 268 2.74 -12.54 40.39
C TYR A 268 1.51 -13.19 39.77
N ASP A 269 0.42 -13.25 40.51
CA ASP A 269 -0.90 -13.62 39.98
C ASP A 269 -1.63 -12.40 39.49
N LEU A 270 -2.21 -12.52 38.31
CA LEU A 270 -2.98 -11.47 37.65
C LEU A 270 -4.39 -12.01 37.31
N ASP A 271 -5.43 -11.28 37.70
CA ASP A 271 -6.79 -11.62 37.31
C ASP A 271 -7.03 -11.21 35.84
N VAL A 272 -7.20 -12.21 34.97
CA VAL A 272 -7.44 -12.05 33.55
C VAL A 272 -8.88 -12.39 33.13
N SER A 273 -9.78 -12.60 34.11
CA SER A 273 -11.16 -13.03 33.86
C SER A 273 -11.96 -12.02 33.00
N GLY A 274 -11.62 -10.73 33.08
CA GLY A 274 -12.23 -9.67 32.28
C GLY A 274 -11.62 -9.49 30.88
N LEU A 275 -10.54 -10.22 30.54
CA LEU A 275 -9.84 -10.04 29.27
C LEU A 275 -10.66 -10.63 28.12
N GLN A 276 -10.92 -9.84 27.09
CA GLN A 276 -11.63 -10.28 25.87
C GLN A 276 -10.64 -10.60 24.74
N SER A 277 -11.12 -11.32 23.71
CA SER A 277 -10.31 -11.57 22.53
C SER A 277 -9.85 -10.26 21.88
N GLY A 278 -8.55 -10.16 21.61
CA GLY A 278 -7.91 -8.94 21.10
C GLY A 278 -7.44 -7.96 22.19
N ASN A 279 -7.84 -8.14 23.47
CA ASN A 279 -7.27 -7.37 24.56
C ASN A 279 -5.84 -7.81 24.86
N ALA A 280 -4.99 -6.86 25.28
CA ALA A 280 -3.62 -7.08 25.67
C ALA A 280 -3.39 -6.70 27.14
N ILE A 281 -2.54 -7.47 27.81
CA ILE A 281 -1.94 -7.09 29.10
C ILE A 281 -0.55 -6.57 28.79
N ALA A 282 -0.30 -5.28 29.04
CA ALA A 282 1.01 -4.69 28.88
C ALA A 282 1.79 -4.79 30.21
N LEU A 283 2.96 -5.39 30.15
CA LEU A 283 3.88 -5.54 31.28
C LEU A 283 5.19 -4.82 30.95
N SER A 284 5.82 -4.26 32.00
CA SER A 284 7.20 -3.80 31.90
C SER A 284 8.01 -4.45 32.99
N TYR A 285 9.18 -4.96 32.64
CA TYR A 285 10.13 -5.50 33.63
C TYR A 285 11.54 -5.00 33.32
N VAL A 286 12.37 -5.02 34.36
CA VAL A 286 13.79 -4.70 34.24
C VAL A 286 14.59 -6.01 34.45
N ASP A 287 15.44 -6.32 33.47
CA ASP A 287 16.27 -7.53 33.58
C ASP A 287 17.44 -7.37 34.56
N SER A 288 18.21 -8.44 34.75
CA SER A 288 19.37 -8.44 35.62
C SER A 288 20.51 -7.52 35.17
N ALA A 289 20.50 -7.04 33.92
CA ALA A 289 21.44 -6.08 33.37
C ALA A 289 20.94 -4.62 33.52
N GLY A 290 19.74 -4.41 34.09
CA GLY A 290 19.14 -3.09 34.29
C GLY A 290 18.44 -2.54 33.03
N LEU A 291 18.21 -3.37 32.03
CA LEU A 291 17.48 -2.98 30.80
C LEU A 291 15.98 -3.16 30.98
N SER A 292 15.21 -2.18 30.57
CA SER A 292 13.75 -2.24 30.61
C SER A 292 13.22 -2.95 29.36
N HIS A 293 12.37 -3.94 29.57
CA HIS A 293 11.67 -4.69 28.53
C HIS A 293 10.16 -4.45 28.63
N LYS A 294 9.50 -4.44 27.48
CA LYS A 294 8.04 -4.43 27.38
C LYS A 294 7.58 -5.76 26.82
N VAL A 295 6.50 -6.29 27.38
CA VAL A 295 5.85 -7.52 26.93
C VAL A 295 4.35 -7.28 26.84
N SER A 296 3.75 -7.60 25.72
CA SER A 296 2.31 -7.59 25.53
C SER A 296 1.79 -9.01 25.42
N ILE A 297 0.95 -9.42 26.36
CA ILE A 297 0.24 -10.70 26.33
C ILE A 297 -1.13 -10.45 25.71
N ILE A 298 -1.36 -10.97 24.51
CA ILE A 298 -2.61 -10.76 23.75
C ILE A 298 -3.47 -12.01 23.79
N ARG A 299 -4.73 -11.87 24.23
CA ARG A 299 -5.70 -12.95 24.15
C ARG A 299 -6.20 -13.11 22.70
N VAL A 300 -6.07 -14.32 22.17
CA VAL A 300 -6.65 -14.70 20.87
C VAL A 300 -7.70 -15.78 21.07
N GLU A 301 -8.78 -15.71 20.29
CA GLU A 301 -9.85 -16.71 20.33
C GLU A 301 -9.49 -17.97 19.54
N ASP A 302 -8.82 -17.80 18.42
CA ASP A 302 -8.41 -18.88 17.52
C ASP A 302 -6.95 -19.25 17.74
N ALA A 303 -6.72 -20.40 18.38
CA ALA A 303 -5.38 -20.92 18.65
C ALA A 303 -4.53 -21.17 17.38
N SER A 304 -5.17 -21.28 16.19
CA SER A 304 -4.45 -21.42 14.92
C SER A 304 -3.69 -20.16 14.50
N LYS A 305 -3.98 -19.02 15.14
CA LYS A 305 -3.28 -17.74 14.93
C LYS A 305 -1.99 -17.60 15.73
N LEU A 306 -1.68 -18.58 16.57
CA LEU A 306 -0.47 -18.59 17.40
C LEU A 306 0.71 -19.28 16.69
N PRO A 307 1.95 -18.82 16.90
CA PRO A 307 2.34 -17.65 17.69
C PRO A 307 2.02 -16.32 16.99
N LEU A 308 1.74 -15.28 17.75
CA LEU A 308 1.65 -13.92 17.20
C LEU A 308 3.06 -13.39 16.88
N SER A 309 3.15 -12.55 15.85
CA SER A 309 4.39 -11.83 15.56
C SER A 309 4.53 -10.60 16.46
N ASN A 310 5.77 -10.13 16.70
CA ASN A 310 6.02 -8.88 17.42
C ASN A 310 5.41 -7.64 16.72
N GLY A 311 5.07 -7.75 15.43
CA GLY A 311 4.34 -6.72 14.70
C GLY A 311 2.83 -6.67 14.98
N ALA A 312 2.31 -7.49 15.90
CA ALA A 312 0.91 -7.41 16.33
C ALA A 312 0.63 -6.21 17.27
N THR A 313 1.66 -5.52 17.75
CA THR A 313 1.58 -4.23 18.43
C THR A 313 2.29 -3.15 17.63
N ALA A 314 1.94 -1.89 17.88
CA ALA A 314 2.57 -0.74 17.21
C ALA A 314 3.97 -0.40 17.74
N ASP A 315 4.38 -0.98 18.88
CA ASP A 315 5.70 -0.75 19.49
C ASP A 315 6.71 -1.78 18.95
N PRO A 316 7.72 -1.39 18.16
CA PRO A 316 8.69 -2.32 17.60
C PRO A 316 9.63 -2.97 18.66
N ASN A 317 9.63 -2.44 19.89
CA ASN A 317 10.42 -2.96 21.01
C ASN A 317 9.60 -3.84 21.94
N ASP A 318 8.34 -4.11 21.60
CA ASP A 318 7.44 -4.94 22.41
C ASP A 318 7.64 -6.42 22.07
N GLU A 319 7.76 -7.25 23.07
CA GLU A 319 7.72 -8.71 22.92
C GLU A 319 6.27 -9.18 23.01
N VAL A 320 5.74 -9.75 21.92
CA VAL A 320 4.34 -10.14 21.85
C VAL A 320 4.17 -11.62 22.14
N ILE A 321 3.36 -11.94 23.16
CA ILE A 321 2.98 -13.30 23.53
C ILE A 321 1.48 -13.47 23.27
N GLY A 322 1.13 -14.27 22.27
CA GLY A 322 -0.27 -14.65 22.05
C GLY A 322 -0.67 -15.78 22.99
N VAL A 323 -1.85 -15.67 23.61
CA VAL A 323 -2.44 -16.72 24.45
C VAL A 323 -3.86 -17.01 24.04
N SER A 324 -4.25 -18.29 23.98
CA SER A 324 -5.62 -18.70 23.73
C SER A 324 -6.16 -19.44 24.97
N PHE A 325 -7.26 -18.94 25.51
CA PHE A 325 -8.00 -19.61 26.59
C PHE A 325 -9.12 -20.42 25.92
N ALA A 326 -8.78 -21.53 25.28
CA ALA A 326 -9.75 -22.47 24.74
C ALA A 326 -10.40 -23.25 25.88
N GLY A 327 -11.65 -22.89 26.23
CA GLY A 327 -12.46 -23.56 27.23
C GLY A 327 -12.39 -22.85 28.58
N GLY A 328 -13.26 -21.89 28.76
CA GLY A 328 -13.72 -21.26 30.01
C GLY A 328 -12.76 -21.25 31.19
N VAL A 329 -12.42 -20.05 31.63
CA VAL A 329 -11.93 -19.89 33.02
C VAL A 329 -13.06 -20.21 33.96
#